data_9605402d5085c82cab69f18aca273f3f
#
_entry.id   9605402d5085c82cab69f18aca273f3f
#
_cell.length_a   1.000
_cell.length_b   1.000
_cell.length_c   1.000
_cell.angle_alpha   90.00
_cell.angle_beta   90.00
_cell.angle_gamma   90.00
#
_symmetry.space_group_name_H-M   'P 1'
#
loop_
_entity.id
_entity.type
_entity.pdbx_description
1 polymer ?
#
loop_
_entity_poly.entity_id
_entity_poly.type
_entity_poly.pdbx_seq_one_letter_code
_entity_poly.pdbx_strand_id
1 'polypeptide(L)'
;GWLKSDLTHRETQDFAVRVLEHMRSRLSDYQEQYGDLYNLEATPAESTAYRLAKHDKVRFPDIITANENGTPYYTNSSHLPVGYTEDIFSALDLQDRFQTLYTSGTVFHAFLGERLPDWKAAASLVRKIAENYKLPYYTLSPTYSICKDHGYLRGEVPTCPECGAETEIYSRITGYYRPLQNWNDGKRQEFADRKTYSGGVFADKEQQRNRENRCKSVGTVYALYTAAACPQCRMIKPVLEASGIPFVVRDAEQYKEEALSLGLRQAPSLVVYTENGDTEIYAGYARIKAYISERE
;
A
#
# COMPACT_ATOMS: atom_id res chain seq x y z
N GLY A 1 -7.40 -20.97 14.61
CA GLY A 1 -6.12 -21.14 13.96
C GLY A 1 -4.96 -20.63 14.78
N TRP A 2 -3.77 -20.77 14.24
CA TRP A 2 -2.52 -20.33 14.85
C TRP A 2 -2.47 -18.81 15.03
N LEU A 3 -2.83 -18.10 13.97
CA LEU A 3 -2.88 -16.66 13.99
C LEU A 3 -4.32 -16.24 14.27
N LYS A 4 -4.53 -15.51 15.35
CA LYS A 4 -5.85 -15.01 15.76
C LYS A 4 -6.05 -13.55 15.30
N SER A 5 -5.51 -13.22 14.13
CA SER A 5 -5.56 -11.87 13.57
C SER A 5 -5.53 -11.90 12.04
N ASP A 6 -5.93 -10.83 11.41
CA ASP A 6 -5.91 -10.64 9.98
C ASP A 6 -4.57 -10.02 9.47
N LEU A 7 -4.49 -9.70 8.19
CA LEU A 7 -3.30 -9.11 7.55
C LEU A 7 -2.95 -7.69 8.01
N THR A 8 -3.74 -7.09 8.90
CA THR A 8 -3.39 -5.79 9.49
C THR A 8 -2.32 -5.92 10.59
N HIS A 9 -2.11 -7.14 11.12
CA HIS A 9 -1.14 -7.43 12.17
C HIS A 9 0.18 -7.94 11.59
N ARG A 10 1.29 -7.42 12.10
CA ARG A 10 2.63 -7.71 11.59
C ARG A 10 3.00 -9.20 11.60
N GLU A 11 2.65 -9.92 12.67
CA GLU A 11 2.91 -11.36 12.77
C GLU A 11 2.21 -12.14 11.64
N THR A 12 0.95 -11.79 11.35
CA THR A 12 0.19 -12.38 10.25
C THR A 12 0.79 -12.02 8.89
N GLN A 13 1.24 -10.77 8.72
CA GLN A 13 1.94 -10.34 7.51
C GLN A 13 3.21 -11.15 7.28
N ASP A 14 4.06 -11.28 8.31
CA ASP A 14 5.32 -12.01 8.22
C ASP A 14 5.10 -13.50 7.93
N PHE A 15 4.05 -14.08 8.49
CA PHE A 15 3.65 -15.45 8.17
C PHE A 15 3.18 -15.57 6.71
N ALA A 16 2.31 -14.68 6.24
CA ALA A 16 1.80 -14.70 4.88
C ALA A 16 2.92 -14.51 3.84
N VAL A 17 3.88 -13.62 4.09
CA VAL A 17 5.06 -13.46 3.23
C VAL A 17 5.87 -14.76 3.16
N ARG A 18 6.17 -15.41 4.28
CA ARG A 18 6.88 -16.69 4.29
C ARG A 18 6.17 -17.78 3.52
N VAL A 19 4.82 -17.83 3.59
CA VAL A 19 4.01 -18.76 2.80
C VAL A 19 4.16 -18.49 1.31
N LEU A 20 4.01 -17.24 0.88
CA LEU A 20 4.13 -16.86 -0.53
C LEU A 20 5.55 -17.10 -1.08
N GLU A 21 6.58 -16.76 -0.31
CA GLU A 21 7.98 -17.03 -0.67
C GLU A 21 8.26 -18.53 -0.80
N HIS A 22 7.73 -19.34 0.13
CA HIS A 22 7.84 -20.81 0.04
C HIS A 22 7.15 -21.33 -1.22
N MET A 23 5.92 -20.87 -1.51
CA MET A 23 5.22 -21.26 -2.74
C MET A 23 6.02 -20.92 -4.01
N ARG A 24 6.59 -19.71 -4.08
CA ARG A 24 7.44 -19.30 -5.19
C ARG A 24 8.67 -20.18 -5.34
N SER A 25 9.36 -20.49 -4.25
CA SER A 25 10.51 -21.40 -4.27
C SER A 25 10.11 -22.77 -4.81
N ARG A 26 8.99 -23.34 -4.33
CA ARG A 26 8.51 -24.63 -4.82
C ARG A 26 8.14 -24.62 -6.30
N LEU A 27 7.57 -23.52 -6.81
CA LEU A 27 7.28 -23.40 -8.23
C LEU A 27 8.57 -23.34 -9.07
N SER A 28 9.62 -22.67 -8.57
CA SER A 28 10.94 -22.68 -9.22
C SER A 28 11.54 -24.09 -9.26
N ASP A 29 11.46 -24.84 -8.16
CA ASP A 29 11.90 -26.24 -8.13
C ASP A 29 11.15 -27.10 -9.17
N TYR A 30 9.84 -26.89 -9.32
CA TYR A 30 9.04 -27.62 -10.32
C TYR A 30 9.40 -27.20 -11.74
N GLN A 31 9.70 -25.93 -11.99
CA GLN A 31 10.18 -25.48 -13.29
C GLN A 31 11.51 -26.18 -13.68
N GLU A 32 12.42 -26.30 -12.73
CA GLU A 32 13.68 -27.04 -12.94
C GLU A 32 13.46 -28.54 -13.14
N GLN A 33 12.56 -29.13 -12.36
CA GLN A 33 12.30 -30.57 -12.38
C GLN A 33 11.56 -31.03 -13.62
N TYR A 34 10.56 -30.26 -14.07
CA TYR A 34 9.63 -30.70 -15.13
C TYR A 34 9.84 -29.95 -16.46
N GLY A 35 10.55 -28.84 -16.48
CA GLY A 35 10.76 -28.01 -17.66
C GLY A 35 9.55 -27.19 -18.10
N ASP A 36 8.47 -27.18 -17.29
CA ASP A 36 7.25 -26.44 -17.55
C ASP A 36 7.28 -25.07 -16.86
N LEU A 37 6.46 -24.13 -17.34
CA LEU A 37 6.29 -22.81 -16.71
C LEU A 37 5.15 -22.85 -15.71
N TYR A 38 5.41 -22.36 -14.48
CA TYR A 38 4.44 -22.26 -13.40
C TYR A 38 4.29 -20.81 -12.93
N ASN A 39 3.08 -20.41 -12.57
CA ASN A 39 2.77 -19.10 -12.04
C ASN A 39 2.17 -19.20 -10.64
N LEU A 40 2.50 -18.23 -9.77
CA LEU A 40 1.78 -18.00 -8.53
C LEU A 40 0.72 -16.92 -8.78
N GLU A 41 -0.53 -17.33 -8.89
CA GLU A 41 -1.64 -16.44 -9.22
C GLU A 41 -2.43 -16.02 -7.99
N ALA A 42 -2.76 -14.72 -7.92
CA ALA A 42 -3.76 -14.20 -7.00
C ALA A 42 -5.16 -14.32 -7.65
N THR A 43 -5.80 -15.47 -7.49
CA THR A 43 -7.09 -15.76 -8.14
C THR A 43 -8.24 -15.00 -7.49
N PRO A 44 -9.05 -14.24 -8.24
CA PRO A 44 -10.28 -13.65 -7.75
C PRO A 44 -11.35 -14.74 -7.49
N ALA A 45 -11.95 -14.74 -6.31
CA ALA A 45 -12.86 -15.79 -5.86
C ALA A 45 -14.18 -15.22 -5.31
N GLU A 46 -15.08 -14.80 -6.20
CA GLU A 46 -16.33 -14.14 -5.81
C GLU A 46 -17.25 -15.02 -4.97
N SER A 47 -17.76 -16.11 -5.57
CA SER A 47 -18.71 -17.01 -4.90
C SER A 47 -18.02 -17.97 -3.95
N THR A 48 -16.80 -18.38 -4.27
CA THR A 48 -16.05 -19.35 -3.47
C THR A 48 -15.64 -18.78 -2.14
N ALA A 49 -15.17 -17.53 -2.08
CA ALA A 49 -14.82 -16.84 -0.83
C ALA A 49 -16.02 -16.77 0.14
N TYR A 50 -17.21 -16.47 -0.35
CA TYR A 50 -18.44 -16.47 0.45
C TYR A 50 -18.85 -17.88 0.88
N ARG A 51 -18.90 -18.82 -0.08
CA ARG A 51 -19.33 -20.19 0.19
C ARG A 51 -18.44 -20.90 1.20
N LEU A 52 -17.13 -20.78 1.07
CA LEU A 52 -16.19 -21.39 2.01
C LEU A 52 -16.30 -20.77 3.40
N ALA A 53 -16.37 -19.45 3.52
CA ALA A 53 -16.54 -18.79 4.81
C ALA A 53 -17.82 -19.24 5.52
N LYS A 54 -18.94 -19.40 4.79
CA LYS A 54 -20.20 -19.90 5.32
C LYS A 54 -20.10 -21.36 5.84
N HIS A 55 -19.45 -22.23 5.09
CA HIS A 55 -19.23 -23.62 5.51
C HIS A 55 -18.27 -23.71 6.70
N ASP A 56 -17.21 -22.92 6.69
CA ASP A 56 -16.21 -22.93 7.75
C ASP A 56 -16.78 -22.39 9.06
N LYS A 57 -17.65 -21.39 9.04
CA LYS A 57 -18.35 -20.92 10.26
C LYS A 57 -19.23 -22.00 10.88
N VAL A 58 -19.85 -22.86 10.07
CA VAL A 58 -20.65 -23.99 10.58
C VAL A 58 -19.75 -25.08 11.16
N ARG A 59 -18.64 -25.39 10.46
CA ARG A 59 -17.72 -26.47 10.84
C ARG A 59 -16.77 -26.07 11.98
N PHE A 60 -16.39 -24.80 12.00
CA PHE A 60 -15.43 -24.22 12.95
C PHE A 60 -15.99 -22.90 13.47
N PRO A 61 -16.91 -22.91 14.48
CA PRO A 61 -17.60 -21.70 14.94
C PRO A 61 -16.69 -20.56 15.36
N ASP A 62 -15.48 -20.86 15.85
CA ASP A 62 -14.49 -19.88 16.32
C ASP A 62 -13.58 -19.35 15.20
N ILE A 63 -13.79 -19.76 13.93
CA ILE A 63 -12.96 -19.28 12.84
C ILE A 63 -13.24 -17.79 12.58
N ILE A 64 -12.14 -17.02 12.41
CA ILE A 64 -12.22 -15.60 12.09
C ILE A 64 -12.52 -15.44 10.60
N THR A 65 -13.57 -14.72 10.28
CA THR A 65 -13.93 -14.30 8.91
C THR A 65 -14.08 -12.79 8.88
N ALA A 66 -14.08 -12.19 7.71
CA ALA A 66 -14.59 -10.83 7.60
C ALA A 66 -16.08 -10.82 7.98
N ASN A 67 -16.53 -9.76 8.65
CA ASN A 67 -17.89 -9.63 9.18
C ASN A 67 -18.35 -10.79 10.08
N GLU A 68 -17.85 -10.82 11.30
CA GLU A 68 -18.18 -11.89 12.25
C GLU A 68 -19.65 -11.89 12.72
N ASN A 69 -20.30 -10.73 12.70
CA ASN A 69 -21.68 -10.54 13.20
C ASN A 69 -22.74 -10.54 12.10
N GLY A 70 -22.39 -10.77 10.84
CA GLY A 70 -23.30 -10.75 9.71
C GLY A 70 -23.02 -11.86 8.70
N THR A 71 -23.12 -11.55 7.41
CA THR A 71 -22.82 -12.49 6.35
C THR A 71 -21.31 -12.71 6.25
N PRO A 72 -20.79 -13.92 6.59
CA PRO A 72 -19.35 -14.17 6.59
C PRO A 72 -18.79 -14.24 5.17
N TYR A 73 -17.59 -13.73 4.97
CA TYR A 73 -16.83 -13.88 3.73
C TYR A 73 -15.33 -13.88 4.00
N TYR A 74 -14.53 -14.39 3.07
CA TYR A 74 -13.09 -14.23 3.04
C TYR A 74 -12.71 -13.15 2.05
N THR A 75 -11.67 -12.39 2.37
CA THR A 75 -11.01 -11.53 1.37
C THR A 75 -10.32 -12.39 0.32
N ASN A 76 -10.18 -11.87 -0.90
CA ASN A 76 -9.50 -12.60 -1.96
C ASN A 76 -7.99 -12.57 -1.73
N SER A 77 -7.31 -13.71 -1.94
CA SER A 77 -5.86 -13.83 -1.90
C SER A 77 -5.25 -13.17 -0.65
N SER A 78 -4.30 -12.26 -0.79
CA SER A 78 -3.70 -11.47 0.30
C SER A 78 -4.24 -10.04 0.38
N HIS A 79 -5.46 -9.79 -0.08
CA HIS A 79 -6.08 -8.48 0.04
C HIS A 79 -6.38 -8.13 1.51
N LEU A 80 -6.25 -6.86 1.83
CA LEU A 80 -6.67 -6.33 3.13
C LEU A 80 -8.19 -6.41 3.30
N PRO A 81 -8.67 -6.48 4.55
CA PRO A 81 -10.07 -6.25 4.84
C PRO A 81 -10.52 -4.90 4.27
N VAL A 82 -11.63 -4.89 3.54
CA VAL A 82 -12.12 -3.70 2.82
C VAL A 82 -12.50 -2.52 3.72
N GLY A 83 -12.74 -2.78 5.00
CA GLY A 83 -13.00 -1.79 6.04
C GLY A 83 -11.76 -1.33 6.81
N TYR A 84 -10.53 -1.69 6.37
CA TYR A 84 -9.33 -1.41 7.13
C TYR A 84 -9.03 0.09 7.25
N THR A 85 -9.02 0.82 6.15
CA THR A 85 -8.64 2.24 6.14
C THR A 85 -9.30 3.02 5.01
N GLU A 86 -9.52 4.32 5.24
CA GLU A 86 -9.93 5.28 4.21
C GLU A 86 -8.74 5.95 3.51
N ASP A 87 -7.53 5.63 3.95
CA ASP A 87 -6.30 6.17 3.39
C ASP A 87 -5.65 5.16 2.45
N ILE A 88 -5.60 5.52 1.18
CA ILE A 88 -5.05 4.69 0.11
C ILE A 88 -3.56 4.37 0.34
N PHE A 89 -2.76 5.29 0.86
CA PHE A 89 -1.33 5.07 1.04
C PHE A 89 -1.05 4.09 2.17
N SER A 90 -1.83 4.13 3.27
CA SER A 90 -1.78 3.08 4.31
C SER A 90 -2.08 1.70 3.76
N ALA A 91 -3.05 1.59 2.86
CA ALA A 91 -3.37 0.32 2.23
C ALA A 91 -2.28 -0.14 1.26
N LEU A 92 -1.71 0.79 0.48
CA LEU A 92 -0.63 0.52 -0.47
C LEU A 92 0.65 0.08 0.24
N ASP A 93 1.03 0.70 1.36
CA ASP A 93 2.20 0.33 2.17
C ASP A 93 2.17 -1.14 2.60
N LEU A 94 0.98 -1.65 2.94
CA LEU A 94 0.81 -3.05 3.30
C LEU A 94 0.73 -3.97 2.07
N GLN A 95 0.01 -3.56 1.03
CA GLN A 95 -0.24 -4.40 -0.13
C GLN A 95 0.98 -4.54 -1.05
N ASP A 96 1.84 -3.54 -1.13
CA ASP A 96 3.06 -3.59 -1.95
C ASP A 96 3.94 -4.78 -1.56
N ARG A 97 4.02 -5.09 -0.27
CA ARG A 97 4.78 -6.22 0.26
C ARG A 97 4.27 -7.59 -0.21
N PHE A 98 2.96 -7.73 -0.41
CA PHE A 98 2.34 -9.00 -0.79
C PHE A 98 2.21 -9.15 -2.29
N GLN A 99 1.74 -8.11 -2.96
CA GLN A 99 1.37 -8.21 -4.36
C GLN A 99 2.58 -8.39 -5.28
N THR A 100 3.76 -7.94 -4.87
CA THR A 100 5.03 -8.18 -5.57
C THR A 100 5.51 -9.63 -5.47
N LEU A 101 4.95 -10.44 -4.58
CA LEU A 101 5.28 -11.87 -4.46
C LEU A 101 4.49 -12.76 -5.42
N TYR A 102 3.38 -12.30 -5.97
CA TYR A 102 2.67 -13.00 -7.03
C TYR A 102 3.35 -12.78 -8.38
N THR A 103 3.23 -13.75 -9.26
CA THR A 103 3.73 -13.67 -10.65
C THR A 103 2.60 -13.43 -11.65
N SER A 104 1.34 -13.57 -11.22
CA SER A 104 0.15 -13.41 -12.06
C SER A 104 -1.07 -13.01 -11.24
N GLY A 105 -2.07 -12.45 -11.89
CA GLY A 105 -3.45 -12.24 -11.39
C GLY A 105 -3.62 -11.26 -10.24
N THR A 106 -2.54 -10.67 -9.72
CA THR A 106 -2.63 -9.74 -8.60
C THR A 106 -3.09 -8.36 -9.05
N VAL A 107 -3.89 -7.70 -8.21
CA VAL A 107 -4.40 -6.34 -8.45
C VAL A 107 -4.73 -5.64 -7.13
N PHE A 108 -4.45 -4.35 -7.05
CA PHE A 108 -4.95 -3.49 -5.99
C PHE A 108 -6.13 -2.66 -6.52
N HIS A 109 -7.31 -2.85 -5.95
CA HIS A 109 -8.49 -2.05 -6.28
C HIS A 109 -8.61 -0.87 -5.33
N ALA A 110 -8.32 0.33 -5.80
CA ALA A 110 -8.61 1.55 -5.08
C ALA A 110 -10.09 1.89 -5.24
N PHE A 111 -10.90 1.51 -4.27
CA PHE A 111 -12.33 1.83 -4.24
C PHE A 111 -12.52 3.29 -3.85
N LEU A 112 -12.95 4.10 -4.83
CA LEU A 112 -13.28 5.51 -4.62
C LEU A 112 -14.78 5.64 -4.37
N GLY A 113 -15.18 6.44 -3.39
CA GLY A 113 -16.61 6.68 -3.12
C GLY A 113 -17.30 7.35 -4.30
N GLU A 114 -16.54 8.16 -5.03
CA GLU A 114 -17.03 8.88 -6.21
C GLU A 114 -15.90 9.09 -7.23
N ARG A 115 -16.26 9.62 -8.40
CA ARG A 115 -15.30 10.00 -9.43
C ARG A 115 -14.39 11.11 -8.92
N LEU A 116 -13.09 11.01 -9.21
CA LEU A 116 -12.13 12.08 -8.97
C LEU A 116 -12.55 13.37 -9.70
N PRO A 117 -12.23 14.55 -9.14
CA PRO A 117 -12.72 15.82 -9.65
C PRO A 117 -12.33 16.08 -11.12
N ASP A 118 -11.10 15.71 -11.49
CA ASP A 118 -10.61 15.85 -12.84
C ASP A 118 -9.52 14.81 -13.20
N TRP A 119 -9.10 14.83 -14.46
CA TRP A 119 -8.05 13.92 -14.95
C TRP A 119 -6.66 14.22 -14.33
N LYS A 120 -6.39 15.46 -13.89
CA LYS A 120 -5.10 15.85 -13.29
C LYS A 120 -4.96 15.22 -11.91
N ALA A 121 -6.04 15.20 -11.12
CA ALA A 121 -6.08 14.49 -9.83
C ALA A 121 -5.82 12.99 -10.03
N ALA A 122 -6.45 12.37 -11.05
CA ALA A 122 -6.21 10.98 -11.39
C ALA A 122 -4.76 10.73 -11.83
N ALA A 123 -4.22 11.58 -12.71
CA ALA A 123 -2.83 11.47 -13.18
C ALA A 123 -1.81 11.65 -12.04
N SER A 124 -2.07 12.60 -11.13
CA SER A 124 -1.24 12.81 -9.95
C SER A 124 -1.22 11.58 -9.05
N LEU A 125 -2.39 11.01 -8.74
CA LEU A 125 -2.48 9.79 -7.93
C LEU A 125 -1.77 8.61 -8.60
N VAL A 126 -1.99 8.39 -9.90
CA VAL A 126 -1.32 7.34 -10.68
C VAL A 126 0.19 7.50 -10.64
N ARG A 127 0.70 8.72 -10.85
CA ARG A 127 2.13 9.02 -10.79
C ARG A 127 2.70 8.72 -9.41
N LYS A 128 2.04 9.19 -8.35
CA LYS A 128 2.48 8.95 -6.98
C LYS A 128 2.55 7.46 -6.64
N ILE A 129 1.58 6.67 -7.08
CA ILE A 129 1.60 5.21 -6.87
C ILE A 129 2.76 4.61 -7.67
N ALA A 130 2.90 4.94 -8.94
CA ALA A 130 3.92 4.37 -9.81
C ALA A 130 5.37 4.72 -9.39
N GLU A 131 5.59 5.90 -8.83
CA GLU A 131 6.91 6.36 -8.39
C GLU A 131 7.33 5.81 -7.01
N ASN A 132 6.36 5.43 -6.15
CA ASN A 132 6.64 5.05 -4.77
C ASN A 132 6.39 3.57 -4.44
N TYR A 133 5.63 2.85 -5.27
CA TYR A 133 5.25 1.46 -5.04
C TYR A 133 5.65 0.56 -6.21
N LYS A 134 5.81 -0.72 -5.93
CA LYS A 134 6.17 -1.76 -6.91
C LYS A 134 4.98 -2.61 -7.36
N LEU A 135 3.77 -2.25 -6.96
CA LEU A 135 2.55 -2.98 -7.33
C LEU A 135 2.48 -3.18 -8.85
N PRO A 136 2.33 -4.41 -9.33
CA PRO A 136 2.32 -4.69 -10.77
C PRO A 136 1.06 -4.19 -11.47
N TYR A 137 -0.08 -4.11 -10.73
CA TYR A 137 -1.34 -3.66 -11.29
C TYR A 137 -2.26 -3.07 -10.22
N TYR A 138 -2.86 -1.94 -10.52
CA TYR A 138 -3.89 -1.30 -9.67
C TYR A 138 -4.95 -0.61 -10.52
N THR A 139 -6.12 -0.39 -9.91
CA THR A 139 -7.25 0.28 -10.57
C THR A 139 -7.79 1.38 -9.69
N LEU A 140 -8.23 2.48 -10.30
CA LEU A 140 -9.06 3.50 -9.66
C LEU A 140 -10.52 3.17 -9.96
N SER A 141 -11.29 2.82 -8.94
CA SER A 141 -12.62 2.24 -9.09
C SER A 141 -13.69 3.09 -8.40
N PRO A 142 -14.25 4.11 -9.08
CA PRO A 142 -15.36 4.90 -8.54
C PRO A 142 -16.64 4.06 -8.48
N THR A 143 -17.53 4.40 -7.54
CA THR A 143 -18.92 3.95 -7.53
C THR A 143 -19.76 4.97 -8.27
N TYR A 144 -20.77 4.52 -9.02
CA TYR A 144 -21.72 5.36 -9.72
C TYR A 144 -23.08 4.68 -9.84
N SER A 145 -24.10 5.46 -10.09
CA SER A 145 -25.48 4.98 -10.26
C SER A 145 -26.03 5.33 -11.63
N ILE A 146 -26.96 4.52 -12.12
CA ILE A 146 -27.63 4.75 -13.42
C ILE A 146 -29.15 4.79 -13.19
N CYS A 147 -29.76 5.89 -13.53
CA CYS A 147 -31.19 5.98 -13.72
C CYS A 147 -31.56 5.63 -15.16
N LYS A 148 -32.58 4.85 -15.39
CA LYS A 148 -33.01 4.44 -16.74
C LYS A 148 -33.43 5.64 -17.60
N ASP A 149 -34.03 6.65 -16.97
CA ASP A 149 -34.57 7.82 -17.68
C ASP A 149 -33.60 9.00 -17.71
N HIS A 150 -32.77 9.20 -16.65
CA HIS A 150 -31.89 10.35 -16.49
C HIS A 150 -30.39 10.00 -16.62
N GLY A 151 -30.03 8.72 -16.81
CA GLY A 151 -28.67 8.27 -17.06
C GLY A 151 -27.76 8.28 -15.83
N TYR A 152 -26.53 8.73 -16.02
CA TYR A 152 -25.45 8.65 -15.04
C TYR A 152 -25.63 9.60 -13.85
N LEU A 153 -25.50 9.04 -12.65
CA LEU A 153 -25.46 9.76 -11.38
C LEU A 153 -24.13 9.48 -10.66
N ARG A 154 -23.54 10.50 -10.10
CA ARG A 154 -22.25 10.42 -9.42
C ARG A 154 -22.41 9.77 -8.04
N GLY A 155 -21.56 8.75 -7.74
CA GLY A 155 -21.55 8.09 -6.45
C GLY A 155 -22.70 7.08 -6.27
N GLU A 156 -22.91 6.69 -5.02
CA GLU A 156 -23.97 5.77 -4.63
C GLU A 156 -25.27 6.56 -4.38
N VAL A 157 -26.17 6.52 -5.34
CA VAL A 157 -27.47 7.22 -5.30
C VAL A 157 -28.58 6.20 -5.52
N PRO A 158 -29.21 5.63 -4.46
CA PRO A 158 -30.23 4.59 -4.59
C PRO A 158 -31.50 5.04 -5.30
N THR A 159 -31.85 6.31 -5.17
CA THR A 159 -33.07 6.89 -5.75
C THR A 159 -32.71 8.10 -6.60
N CYS A 160 -33.19 8.14 -7.83
CA CYS A 160 -32.95 9.24 -8.74
C CYS A 160 -33.54 10.56 -8.19
N PRO A 161 -32.73 11.63 -8.06
CA PRO A 161 -33.22 12.90 -7.52
C PRO A 161 -34.20 13.63 -8.46
N GLU A 162 -34.23 13.26 -9.75
CA GLU A 162 -35.09 13.91 -10.73
C GLU A 162 -36.48 13.25 -10.85
N CYS A 163 -36.55 11.91 -10.85
CA CYS A 163 -37.82 11.19 -11.04
C CYS A 163 -38.25 10.31 -9.86
N GLY A 164 -37.42 10.16 -8.82
CA GLY A 164 -37.74 9.31 -7.67
C GLY A 164 -37.66 7.82 -7.96
N ALA A 165 -37.25 7.38 -9.15
CA ALA A 165 -37.13 5.97 -9.49
C ALA A 165 -35.87 5.35 -8.84
N GLU A 166 -35.93 4.04 -8.55
CA GLU A 166 -34.75 3.27 -8.13
C GLU A 166 -33.67 3.28 -9.22
N THR A 167 -32.43 3.38 -8.81
CA THR A 167 -31.28 3.37 -9.70
C THR A 167 -30.53 2.05 -9.66
N GLU A 168 -29.74 1.76 -10.68
CA GLU A 168 -28.77 0.67 -10.65
C GLU A 168 -27.42 1.21 -10.16
N ILE A 169 -26.96 0.75 -9.00
CA ILE A 169 -25.67 1.14 -8.43
C ILE A 169 -24.60 0.21 -8.95
N TYR A 170 -23.58 0.76 -9.58
CA TYR A 170 -22.45 0.03 -10.17
C TYR A 170 -21.18 0.22 -9.36
N SER A 171 -20.56 -0.87 -9.01
CA SER A 171 -19.22 -0.89 -8.43
C SER A 171 -18.43 -2.08 -8.96
N ARG A 172 -17.10 -2.07 -8.77
CA ARG A 172 -16.26 -3.20 -9.16
C ARG A 172 -16.41 -4.32 -8.12
N ILE A 173 -16.82 -5.50 -8.59
CA ILE A 173 -17.00 -6.67 -7.70
C ILE A 173 -15.64 -7.32 -7.41
N THR A 174 -14.94 -7.82 -8.42
CA THR A 174 -13.56 -8.28 -8.36
C THR A 174 -12.75 -7.66 -9.49
N GLY A 175 -12.90 -8.15 -10.71
CA GLY A 175 -12.19 -7.63 -11.88
C GLY A 175 -13.03 -6.70 -12.78
N TYR A 176 -14.35 -6.65 -12.62
CA TYR A 176 -15.26 -5.92 -13.51
C TYR A 176 -16.39 -5.23 -12.76
N TYR A 177 -17.04 -4.26 -13.42
CA TYR A 177 -18.21 -3.56 -12.89
C TYR A 177 -19.48 -4.38 -13.07
N ARG A 178 -20.31 -4.40 -12.04
CA ARG A 178 -21.61 -5.07 -12.06
C ARG A 178 -22.59 -4.34 -11.14
N PRO A 179 -23.90 -4.28 -11.49
CA PRO A 179 -24.93 -3.74 -10.61
C PRO A 179 -24.97 -4.52 -9.27
N LEU A 180 -25.04 -3.81 -8.15
CA LEU A 180 -25.03 -4.40 -6.80
C LEU A 180 -26.14 -5.43 -6.58
N GLN A 181 -27.33 -5.21 -7.17
CA GLN A 181 -28.44 -6.14 -7.06
C GLN A 181 -28.14 -7.54 -7.60
N ASN A 182 -27.14 -7.66 -8.49
CA ASN A 182 -26.72 -8.94 -9.08
C ASN A 182 -25.55 -9.60 -8.35
N TRP A 183 -25.14 -9.08 -7.18
CA TRP A 183 -24.07 -9.65 -6.38
C TRP A 183 -24.63 -10.72 -5.42
N ASN A 184 -23.78 -11.70 -5.07
CA ASN A 184 -24.11 -12.64 -3.99
C ASN A 184 -24.05 -11.93 -2.62
N ASP A 185 -24.66 -12.56 -1.59
CA ASP A 185 -24.79 -11.95 -0.27
C ASP A 185 -23.44 -11.58 0.37
N GLY A 186 -22.42 -12.43 0.22
CA GLY A 186 -21.09 -12.16 0.74
C GLY A 186 -20.43 -10.95 0.08
N LYS A 187 -20.61 -10.78 -1.23
CA LYS A 187 -20.09 -9.64 -1.95
C LYS A 187 -20.88 -8.35 -1.70
N ARG A 188 -22.19 -8.45 -1.48
CA ARG A 188 -23.00 -7.30 -1.01
C ARG A 188 -22.56 -6.87 0.38
N GLN A 189 -22.27 -7.81 1.27
CA GLN A 189 -21.75 -7.51 2.59
C GLN A 189 -20.35 -6.87 2.50
N GLU A 190 -19.46 -7.43 1.69
CA GLU A 190 -18.14 -6.83 1.44
C GLU A 190 -18.27 -5.38 0.95
N PHE A 191 -19.21 -5.10 0.06
CA PHE A 191 -19.46 -3.73 -0.39
C PHE A 191 -19.94 -2.81 0.74
N ALA A 192 -20.86 -3.29 1.57
CA ALA A 192 -21.35 -2.52 2.73
C ALA A 192 -20.24 -2.24 3.77
N ASP A 193 -19.30 -3.16 3.91
CA ASP A 193 -18.16 -3.03 4.83
C ASP A 193 -17.01 -2.14 4.26
N ARG A 194 -17.07 -1.78 2.96
CA ARG A 194 -16.01 -1.00 2.31
C ARG A 194 -15.87 0.39 2.89
N LYS A 195 -14.66 0.73 3.27
CA LYS A 195 -14.23 2.12 3.40
C LYS A 195 -13.69 2.59 2.07
N THR A 196 -14.29 3.64 1.53
CA THR A 196 -13.84 4.22 0.27
C THR A 196 -12.71 5.20 0.50
N TYR A 197 -11.73 5.21 -0.40
CA TYR A 197 -10.63 6.16 -0.34
C TYR A 197 -11.12 7.54 -0.80
N SER A 198 -10.92 8.56 0.02
CA SER A 198 -11.38 9.90 -0.28
C SER A 198 -10.35 10.70 -1.08
N GLY A 199 -10.77 11.25 -2.23
CA GLY A 199 -9.90 12.02 -3.13
C GLY A 199 -9.40 13.36 -2.61
N GLY A 200 -10.05 13.93 -1.58
CA GLY A 200 -9.68 15.25 -1.02
C GLY A 200 -8.44 15.24 -0.12
N VAL A 201 -7.98 14.07 0.31
CA VAL A 201 -6.83 13.92 1.22
C VAL A 201 -5.50 13.82 0.47
N PHE A 202 -5.52 13.72 -0.86
CA PHE A 202 -4.32 13.45 -1.66
C PHE A 202 -3.36 14.65 -1.80
N ALA A 203 -3.78 15.87 -1.48
CA ALA A 203 -2.97 17.06 -1.71
C ALA A 203 -2.06 17.47 -0.52
N ASP A 204 -2.53 17.37 0.71
CA ASP A 204 -1.86 18.04 1.84
C ASP A 204 -1.29 17.14 2.94
N LYS A 205 -1.73 15.89 3.07
CA LYS A 205 -1.26 14.97 4.13
C LYS A 205 0.01 14.18 3.76
N GLU A 206 0.39 14.18 2.51
CA GLU A 206 1.52 13.38 2.00
C GLU A 206 2.87 13.89 2.48
N GLN A 207 3.06 15.21 2.56
CA GLN A 207 4.30 15.77 3.10
C GLN A 207 4.44 15.54 4.61
N GLN A 208 3.35 15.57 5.34
CA GLN A 208 3.34 15.34 6.78
C GLN A 208 3.50 13.84 7.12
N ARG A 209 2.89 12.97 6.33
CA ARG A 209 2.89 11.52 6.55
C ARG A 209 4.17 10.83 6.09
N ASN A 210 4.79 11.28 5.01
CA ASN A 210 6.14 10.84 4.62
C ASN A 210 7.19 11.24 5.67
N ARG A 211 6.94 12.28 6.47
CA ARG A 211 7.74 12.61 7.65
C ARG A 211 7.43 11.67 8.83
N GLU A 212 6.16 11.38 9.12
CA GLU A 212 5.74 10.59 10.29
C GLU A 212 5.89 9.07 10.11
N ASN A 213 5.63 8.52 8.92
CA ASN A 213 5.76 7.08 8.67
C ASN A 213 7.21 6.65 8.37
N ARG A 214 8.07 7.52 7.86
CA ARG A 214 9.51 7.28 7.86
C ARG A 214 10.09 7.21 9.28
N CYS A 215 9.46 7.86 10.26
CA CYS A 215 9.91 7.81 11.65
C CYS A 215 9.36 6.65 12.48
N LYS A 216 8.29 5.95 12.05
CA LYS A 216 7.61 4.94 12.89
C LYS A 216 7.88 3.47 12.52
N SER A 217 8.56 3.17 11.42
CA SER A 217 8.73 1.78 10.96
C SER A 217 10.15 1.37 10.59
N VAL A 218 11.13 2.26 10.72
CA VAL A 218 12.54 1.91 10.46
C VAL A 218 13.35 2.52 11.60
N GLY A 219 14.25 1.72 12.18
CA GLY A 219 15.28 2.22 13.12
C GLY A 219 16.00 3.44 12.54
N THR A 220 16.83 4.10 13.32
CA THR A 220 17.54 5.32 12.93
C THR A 220 17.94 5.37 11.46
N VAL A 221 17.40 6.35 10.70
CA VAL A 221 17.68 6.51 9.27
C VAL A 221 18.75 7.55 9.06
N TYR A 222 19.74 7.24 8.22
CA TYR A 222 20.86 8.11 7.91
C TYR A 222 20.80 8.59 6.46
N ALA A 223 20.85 9.91 6.25
CA ALA A 223 20.92 10.52 4.92
C ALA A 223 22.17 11.38 4.79
N LEU A 224 23.07 11.00 3.86
CA LEU A 224 24.27 11.75 3.55
C LEU A 224 24.01 12.69 2.38
N TYR A 225 23.97 14.00 2.66
CA TYR A 225 23.86 15.03 1.63
C TYR A 225 25.24 15.35 1.05
N THR A 226 25.36 15.24 -0.26
CA THR A 226 26.61 15.42 -1.00
C THR A 226 26.45 16.49 -2.09
N ALA A 227 27.58 17.01 -2.59
CA ALA A 227 27.61 17.86 -3.77
C ALA A 227 28.62 17.32 -4.79
N ALA A 228 28.36 17.50 -6.08
CA ALA A 228 29.12 16.90 -7.16
C ALA A 228 30.65 17.30 -7.12
N ALA A 229 30.97 18.53 -6.76
CA ALA A 229 32.35 19.05 -6.70
C ALA A 229 32.99 18.97 -5.30
N CYS A 230 32.46 18.19 -4.37
CA CYS A 230 32.87 18.16 -2.97
C CYS A 230 33.94 17.09 -2.71
N PRO A 231 35.20 17.44 -2.45
CA PRO A 231 36.27 16.47 -2.13
C PRO A 231 36.01 15.73 -0.82
N GLN A 232 35.48 16.41 0.21
CA GLN A 232 35.17 15.82 1.50
C GLN A 232 34.03 14.78 1.42
N CYS A 233 33.09 14.94 0.48
CA CYS A 233 32.06 13.98 0.22
C CYS A 233 32.60 12.64 -0.29
N ARG A 234 33.64 12.69 -1.14
CA ARG A 234 34.33 11.48 -1.63
C ARG A 234 35.09 10.75 -0.51
N MET A 235 35.60 11.50 0.46
CA MET A 235 36.36 10.94 1.58
C MET A 235 35.47 10.32 2.65
N ILE A 236 34.29 10.90 2.93
CA ILE A 236 33.45 10.44 4.01
C ILE A 236 32.61 9.20 3.64
N LYS A 237 32.30 9.04 2.37
CA LYS A 237 31.49 7.91 1.88
C LYS A 237 32.11 6.55 2.21
N PRO A 238 33.39 6.27 1.91
CA PRO A 238 34.04 5.01 2.30
C PRO A 238 34.08 4.79 3.83
N VAL A 239 34.20 5.86 4.61
CA VAL A 239 34.24 5.79 6.07
C VAL A 239 32.88 5.35 6.62
N LEU A 240 31.78 5.91 6.08
CA LEU A 240 30.42 5.48 6.41
C LEU A 240 30.12 4.04 5.95
N GLU A 241 30.60 3.65 4.77
CA GLU A 241 30.46 2.27 4.27
C GLU A 241 31.21 1.27 5.18
N ALA A 242 32.40 1.63 5.65
CA ALA A 242 33.20 0.78 6.54
C ALA A 242 32.61 0.65 7.96
N SER A 243 31.89 1.66 8.45
CA SER A 243 31.24 1.62 9.77
C SER A 243 30.01 0.71 9.83
N GLY A 244 29.54 0.17 8.72
CA GLY A 244 28.33 -0.67 8.66
C GLY A 244 27.01 0.08 8.89
N ILE A 245 27.03 1.40 9.02
CA ILE A 245 25.82 2.23 9.17
C ILE A 245 25.08 2.28 7.83
N PRO A 246 23.84 1.80 7.73
CA PRO A 246 23.06 1.88 6.50
C PRO A 246 22.66 3.34 6.24
N PHE A 247 23.09 3.91 5.13
CA PHE A 247 22.77 5.30 4.77
C PHE A 247 22.33 5.44 3.32
N VAL A 248 21.53 6.48 3.05
CA VAL A 248 21.16 6.89 1.69
C VAL A 248 21.95 8.14 1.30
N VAL A 249 22.43 8.17 0.05
CA VAL A 249 23.11 9.34 -0.50
C VAL A 249 22.09 10.24 -1.20
N ARG A 250 22.11 11.54 -0.88
CA ARG A 250 21.28 12.56 -1.50
C ARG A 250 22.16 13.65 -2.12
N ASP A 251 21.91 13.95 -3.39
CA ASP A 251 22.55 15.08 -4.03
C ASP A 251 21.88 16.38 -3.56
N ALA A 252 22.66 17.32 -2.98
CA ALA A 252 22.13 18.55 -2.40
C ALA A 252 21.50 19.49 -3.45
N GLU A 253 21.83 19.35 -4.74
CA GLU A 253 21.19 20.13 -5.80
C GLU A 253 19.84 19.52 -6.18
N GLN A 254 19.75 18.19 -6.28
CA GLN A 254 18.49 17.50 -6.54
C GLN A 254 17.48 17.62 -5.37
N TYR A 255 17.99 17.62 -4.14
CA TYR A 255 17.20 17.74 -2.90
C TYR A 255 17.29 19.13 -2.27
N LYS A 256 17.41 20.17 -3.09
CA LYS A 256 17.68 21.54 -2.65
C LYS A 256 16.66 22.10 -1.67
N GLU A 257 15.38 21.90 -1.92
CA GLU A 257 14.31 22.38 -1.04
C GLU A 257 14.34 21.69 0.32
N GLU A 258 14.56 20.38 0.34
CA GLU A 258 14.71 19.61 1.58
C GLU A 258 15.99 20.02 2.35
N ALA A 259 17.10 20.16 1.67
CA ALA A 259 18.35 20.61 2.28
C ALA A 259 18.23 22.01 2.92
N LEU A 260 17.53 22.93 2.25
CA LEU A 260 17.25 24.28 2.79
C LEU A 260 16.29 24.23 4.00
N SER A 261 15.26 23.40 3.95
CA SER A 261 14.31 23.24 5.07
C SER A 261 14.97 22.66 6.32
N LEU A 262 15.98 21.81 6.14
CA LEU A 262 16.82 21.25 7.21
C LEU A 262 17.93 22.21 7.66
N GLY A 263 18.07 23.35 7.03
CA GLY A 263 19.13 24.34 7.36
C GLY A 263 20.52 23.89 6.97
N LEU A 264 20.68 22.97 6.01
CA LEU A 264 21.99 22.49 5.54
C LEU A 264 22.69 23.59 4.74
N ARG A 265 23.92 23.97 5.16
CA ARG A 265 24.69 25.06 4.54
C ARG A 265 25.97 24.58 3.86
N GLN A 266 26.34 23.32 4.02
CA GLN A 266 27.57 22.75 3.44
C GLN A 266 27.42 21.24 3.17
N ALA A 267 28.27 20.72 2.31
CA ALA A 267 28.41 19.29 2.05
C ALA A 267 29.86 18.84 2.41
N PRO A 268 30.03 17.61 2.94
CA PRO A 268 28.99 16.64 3.29
C PRO A 268 28.21 17.04 4.56
N SER A 269 26.92 16.67 4.61
CA SER A 269 26.13 16.74 5.83
C SER A 269 25.42 15.39 6.04
N LEU A 270 25.58 14.79 7.20
CA LEU A 270 24.86 13.60 7.62
C LEU A 270 23.66 14.03 8.46
N VAL A 271 22.49 13.66 8.01
CA VAL A 271 21.22 13.87 8.73
C VAL A 271 20.79 12.53 9.30
N VAL A 272 20.58 12.51 10.62
CA VAL A 272 20.18 11.33 11.38
C VAL A 272 18.76 11.53 11.85
N TYR A 273 17.84 10.72 11.37
CA TYR A 273 16.46 10.70 11.82
C TYR A 273 16.32 9.60 12.88
N THR A 274 16.14 10.00 14.13
CA THR A 274 16.07 9.08 15.26
C THR A 274 14.68 8.42 15.36
N GLU A 275 14.62 7.29 16.05
CA GLU A 275 13.36 6.56 16.31
C GLU A 275 12.31 7.41 17.06
N ASN A 276 12.75 8.40 17.81
CA ASN A 276 11.89 9.30 18.57
C ASN A 276 11.33 10.47 17.74
N GLY A 277 11.71 10.56 16.45
CA GLY A 277 11.29 11.64 15.55
C GLY A 277 12.17 12.88 15.58
N ASP A 278 13.25 12.87 16.35
CA ASP A 278 14.23 13.96 16.37
C ASP A 278 15.15 13.89 15.15
N THR A 279 15.65 15.04 14.73
CA THR A 279 16.57 15.14 13.61
C THR A 279 17.88 15.75 14.07
N GLU A 280 18.95 15.00 13.96
CA GLU A 280 20.32 15.47 14.27
C GLU A 280 21.09 15.73 12.98
N ILE A 281 21.92 16.77 12.93
CA ILE A 281 22.67 17.17 11.75
C ILE A 281 24.15 17.30 12.07
N TYR A 282 24.94 16.50 11.37
CA TYR A 282 26.41 16.52 11.45
C TYR A 282 26.98 17.06 10.15
N ALA A 283 27.42 18.31 10.16
CA ALA A 283 27.90 19.01 8.98
C ALA A 283 29.43 19.02 8.89
N GLY A 284 29.96 18.62 7.74
CA GLY A 284 31.36 18.52 7.44
C GLY A 284 32.02 17.20 7.85
N TYR A 285 33.15 16.88 7.16
CA TYR A 285 33.84 15.61 7.32
C TYR A 285 34.22 15.27 8.78
N ALA A 286 34.77 16.24 9.50
CA ALA A 286 35.27 16.03 10.86
C ALA A 286 34.15 15.65 11.85
N ARG A 287 32.99 16.33 11.77
CA ARG A 287 31.84 16.05 12.65
C ARG A 287 31.20 14.69 12.33
N ILE A 288 31.10 14.34 11.06
CA ILE A 288 30.56 13.04 10.65
C ILE A 288 31.49 11.91 11.12
N LYS A 289 32.81 12.08 10.97
CA LYS A 289 33.78 11.11 11.43
C LYS A 289 33.77 10.94 12.96
N ALA A 290 33.68 12.03 13.72
CA ALA A 290 33.55 11.97 15.17
C ALA A 290 32.28 11.20 15.60
N TYR A 291 31.15 11.48 14.97
CA TYR A 291 29.89 10.77 15.22
C TYR A 291 30.00 9.26 14.97
N ILE A 292 30.69 8.84 13.90
CA ILE A 292 30.92 7.43 13.61
C ILE A 292 31.80 6.78 14.70
N SER A 293 32.91 7.45 15.09
CA SER A 293 33.85 6.93 16.09
C SER A 293 33.28 6.83 17.51
N GLU A 294 32.22 7.55 17.84
CA GLU A 294 31.52 7.44 19.12
C GLU A 294 30.57 6.22 19.20
N ARG A 295 30.36 5.53 18.08
CA ARG A 295 29.45 4.39 17.95
C ARG A 295 30.15 3.07 17.61
N GLU A 296 31.45 3.09 17.35
CA GLU A 296 32.34 1.92 17.32
C GLU A 296 32.74 1.51 18.74
#